data_f719b10533af59af0c6a812550ec3522
#
_entry.id   f719b10533af59af0c6a812550ec3522
#
_cell.length_a   1.000
_cell.length_b   1.000
_cell.length_c   1.000
_cell.angle_alpha   90.00
_cell.angle_beta   90.00
_cell.angle_gamma   90.00
#
_symmetry.space_group_name_H-M   'P 1'
#
loop_
_entity.id
_entity.type
_entity.pdbx_description
1 polymer ?
#
loop_
_entity_poly.entity_id
_entity_poly.type
_entity_poly.pdbx_seq_one_letter_code
_entity_poly.pdbx_strand_id
1 'polypeptide(L)'
;MSRIKAILFDMDGVLIDAKEWHYEALNQALKLFGCEISRFDHVHTFDGLPTKDKLELLGKVSYLPTELHEFINQLKQQYTMEIITQKCKPLFQHEYALSRLKREGYLLAVCSNSKRKTIIEMMERAELLEYLDLIMSNEDVEKAKPNPEIYITTMKKLNLQPEECLILEDNKNGIAAAIASGGHLLKIDTVYDVNYTNIRTKLQSI
;
A
#
# COMPACT_ATOMS: atom_id res chain seq x y z
N MET A 1 11.86 16.93 -22.11
CA MET A 1 10.77 16.30 -21.35
C MET A 1 11.27 14.96 -20.84
N SER A 2 11.34 14.75 -19.54
CA SER A 2 11.72 13.45 -19.02
C SER A 2 10.55 12.49 -19.29
N ARG A 3 10.82 11.40 -19.98
CA ARG A 3 9.81 10.38 -20.28
C ARG A 3 9.66 9.50 -19.04
N ILE A 4 8.44 9.28 -18.59
CA ILE A 4 8.18 8.33 -17.49
C ILE A 4 8.75 6.95 -17.85
N LYS A 5 9.47 6.36 -16.92
CA LYS A 5 10.13 5.05 -17.05
C LYS A 5 9.60 4.02 -16.05
N ALA A 6 9.08 4.48 -14.91
CA ALA A 6 8.52 3.60 -13.89
C ALA A 6 7.14 4.05 -13.41
N ILE A 7 6.35 3.06 -13.01
CA ILE A 7 5.05 3.25 -12.37
C ILE A 7 5.11 2.56 -11.01
N LEU A 8 4.91 3.35 -9.96
CA LEU A 8 4.98 2.92 -8.57
C LEU A 8 3.57 2.89 -8.00
N PHE A 9 3.13 1.74 -7.55
CA PHE A 9 1.78 1.54 -7.04
C PHE A 9 1.81 1.46 -5.51
N ASP A 10 0.94 2.18 -4.83
CA ASP A 10 0.51 1.71 -3.51
C ASP A 10 -0.26 0.39 -3.67
N MET A 11 -0.45 -0.33 -2.57
CA MET A 11 -1.15 -1.61 -2.59
C MET A 11 -2.59 -1.50 -2.11
N ASP A 12 -2.77 -1.07 -0.85
CA ASP A 12 -4.05 -1.13 -0.16
C ASP A 12 -4.98 0.03 -0.57
N GLY A 13 -6.03 -0.28 -1.33
CA GLY A 13 -6.93 0.72 -1.92
C GLY A 13 -6.54 1.14 -3.36
N VAL A 14 -5.39 0.65 -3.85
CA VAL A 14 -4.93 0.85 -5.23
C VAL A 14 -4.97 -0.48 -6.00
N LEU A 15 -4.10 -1.44 -5.69
CA LEU A 15 -4.10 -2.74 -6.35
C LEU A 15 -5.01 -3.77 -5.65
N ILE A 16 -5.23 -3.61 -4.35
CA ILE A 16 -6.04 -4.53 -3.53
C ILE A 16 -7.03 -3.71 -2.70
N ASP A 17 -8.30 -4.05 -2.74
CA ASP A 17 -9.33 -3.45 -1.87
C ASP A 17 -9.27 -4.07 -0.47
N ALA A 18 -8.16 -3.79 0.24
CA ALA A 18 -7.84 -4.44 1.51
C ALA A 18 -8.05 -3.57 2.76
N LYS A 19 -8.54 -2.34 2.62
CA LYS A 19 -8.74 -1.42 3.77
C LYS A 19 -9.59 -2.05 4.87
N GLU A 20 -10.73 -2.64 4.48
CA GLU A 20 -11.62 -3.32 5.41
C GLU A 20 -11.00 -4.58 6.01
N TRP A 21 -10.18 -5.30 5.27
CA TRP A 21 -9.51 -6.51 5.76
C TRP A 21 -8.53 -6.19 6.89
N HIS A 22 -7.76 -5.11 6.74
CA HIS A 22 -6.84 -4.65 7.77
C HIS A 22 -7.58 -4.15 9.03
N TYR A 23 -8.74 -3.52 8.85
CA TYR A 23 -9.62 -3.12 9.95
C TYR A 23 -10.19 -4.35 10.68
N GLU A 24 -10.77 -5.29 9.94
CA GLU A 24 -11.32 -6.54 10.50
C GLU A 24 -10.24 -7.31 11.29
N ALA A 25 -9.06 -7.53 10.68
CA ALA A 25 -7.97 -8.28 11.30
C ALA A 25 -7.45 -7.60 12.58
N LEU A 26 -7.30 -6.28 12.59
CA LEU A 26 -6.84 -5.55 13.76
C LEU A 26 -7.87 -5.59 14.89
N ASN A 27 -9.14 -5.36 14.59
CA ASN A 27 -10.20 -5.43 15.59
C ASN A 27 -10.41 -6.85 16.13
N GLN A 28 -10.23 -7.87 15.29
CA GLN A 28 -10.28 -9.26 15.74
C GLN A 28 -9.18 -9.55 16.78
N ALA A 29 -7.96 -9.02 16.57
CA ALA A 29 -6.88 -9.13 17.53
C ALA A 29 -7.14 -8.30 18.81
N LEU A 30 -7.61 -7.05 18.67
CA LEU A 30 -7.87 -6.14 19.79
C LEU A 30 -8.99 -6.62 20.71
N LYS A 31 -10.04 -7.24 20.16
CA LYS A 31 -11.18 -7.78 20.94
C LYS A 31 -10.78 -8.81 21.96
N LEU A 32 -9.71 -9.56 21.75
CA LEU A 32 -9.17 -10.50 22.74
C LEU A 32 -8.68 -9.79 24.01
N PHE A 33 -8.42 -8.48 23.92
CA PHE A 33 -7.93 -7.63 25.01
C PHE A 33 -8.99 -6.60 25.47
N GLY A 34 -10.24 -6.77 25.05
CA GLY A 34 -11.34 -5.85 25.40
C GLY A 34 -11.26 -4.47 24.73
N CYS A 35 -10.47 -4.33 23.66
CA CYS A 35 -10.30 -3.10 22.91
C CYS A 35 -10.88 -3.24 21.50
N GLU A 36 -11.30 -2.12 20.92
CA GLU A 36 -11.63 -2.05 19.49
C GLU A 36 -11.45 -0.64 18.94
N ILE A 37 -11.24 -0.53 17.64
CA ILE A 37 -11.23 0.73 16.89
C ILE A 37 -12.60 0.89 16.26
N SER A 38 -13.25 2.04 16.46
CA SER A 38 -14.50 2.34 15.77
C SER A 38 -14.27 2.50 14.27
N ARG A 39 -15.32 2.29 13.46
CA ARG A 39 -15.23 2.50 12.02
C ARG A 39 -14.92 3.96 11.66
N PHE A 40 -15.43 4.89 12.43
CA PHE A 40 -15.14 6.31 12.30
C PHE A 40 -13.64 6.58 12.51
N ASP A 41 -13.07 6.10 13.61
CA ASP A 41 -11.65 6.29 13.92
C ASP A 41 -10.75 5.60 12.90
N HIS A 42 -11.15 4.42 12.43
CA HIS A 42 -10.41 3.70 11.38
C HIS A 42 -10.21 4.58 10.14
N VAL A 43 -11.29 5.18 9.62
CA VAL A 43 -11.23 5.98 8.40
C VAL A 43 -10.55 7.33 8.61
N HIS A 44 -10.79 8.00 9.78
CA HIS A 44 -10.36 9.39 9.97
C HIS A 44 -8.98 9.51 10.61
N THR A 45 -8.59 8.54 11.45
CA THR A 45 -7.38 8.62 12.27
C THR A 45 -6.34 7.58 11.89
N PHE A 46 -6.78 6.36 11.59
CA PHE A 46 -5.89 5.20 11.47
C PHE A 46 -5.63 4.76 10.03
N ASP A 47 -6.35 5.28 9.03
CA ASP A 47 -6.18 4.85 7.63
C ASP A 47 -4.76 5.13 7.12
N GLY A 48 -4.18 4.15 6.42
CA GLY A 48 -2.84 4.23 5.84
C GLY A 48 -1.67 4.17 6.84
N LEU A 49 -1.93 4.17 8.17
CA LEU A 49 -0.86 4.04 9.18
C LEU A 49 -0.40 2.58 9.35
N PRO A 50 0.90 2.35 9.61
CA PRO A 50 1.40 1.06 10.07
C PRO A 50 0.71 0.61 11.36
N THR A 51 0.58 -0.71 11.57
CA THR A 51 -0.06 -1.26 12.79
C THR A 51 0.62 -0.79 14.07
N LYS A 52 1.96 -0.67 14.07
CA LYS A 52 2.71 -0.14 15.22
C LYS A 52 2.21 1.23 15.64
N ASP A 53 2.10 2.16 14.70
CA ASP A 53 1.67 3.53 14.97
C ASP A 53 0.21 3.58 15.46
N LYS A 54 -0.65 2.70 14.89
CA LYS A 54 -2.04 2.55 15.35
C LYS A 54 -2.11 2.10 16.82
N LEU A 55 -1.31 1.11 17.21
CA LEU A 55 -1.26 0.60 18.59
C LEU A 55 -0.68 1.63 19.55
N GLU A 56 0.33 2.39 19.16
CA GLU A 56 0.87 3.49 19.95
C GLU A 56 -0.17 4.60 20.19
N LEU A 57 -0.96 4.95 19.17
CA LEU A 57 -2.05 5.91 19.32
C LEU A 57 -3.17 5.38 20.22
N LEU A 58 -3.55 4.11 20.05
CA LEU A 58 -4.54 3.46 20.93
C LEU A 58 -4.08 3.40 22.38
N GLY A 59 -2.81 3.09 22.64
CA GLY A 59 -2.25 3.05 23.98
C GLY A 59 -2.31 4.39 24.73
N LYS A 60 -2.43 5.53 24.00
CA LYS A 60 -2.59 6.86 24.60
C LYS A 60 -4.02 7.16 25.05
N VAL A 61 -5.02 6.51 24.46
CA VAL A 61 -6.45 6.78 24.70
C VAL A 61 -7.19 5.61 25.35
N SER A 62 -6.62 4.42 25.31
CA SER A 62 -7.17 3.20 25.90
C SER A 62 -6.12 2.50 26.75
N TYR A 63 -6.58 1.69 27.72
CA TYR A 63 -5.70 0.90 28.59
C TYR A 63 -5.10 -0.30 27.85
N LEU A 64 -4.28 -0.04 26.80
CA LEU A 64 -3.57 -1.07 26.05
C LEU A 64 -2.07 -1.01 26.40
N PRO A 65 -1.55 -1.95 27.20
CA PRO A 65 -0.13 -1.99 27.57
C PRO A 65 0.77 -2.14 26.36
N THR A 66 1.87 -1.39 26.34
CA THR A 66 2.84 -1.39 25.24
C THR A 66 3.46 -2.78 25.02
N GLU A 67 3.60 -3.55 26.09
CA GLU A 67 4.13 -4.93 26.09
C GLU A 67 3.29 -5.90 25.24
N LEU A 68 2.00 -5.58 25.03
CA LEU A 68 1.10 -6.38 24.20
C LEU A 68 1.17 -6.01 22.70
N HIS A 69 1.77 -4.87 22.33
CA HIS A 69 1.72 -4.35 20.97
C HIS A 69 2.30 -5.33 19.95
N GLU A 70 3.44 -5.95 20.27
CA GLU A 70 4.05 -6.92 19.34
C GLU A 70 3.19 -8.17 19.18
N PHE A 71 2.63 -8.69 20.28
CA PHE A 71 1.74 -9.85 20.25
C PHE A 71 0.45 -9.57 19.46
N ILE A 72 -0.16 -8.41 19.67
CA ILE A 72 -1.36 -7.98 18.92
C ILE A 72 -1.04 -7.83 17.43
N ASN A 73 0.15 -7.28 17.10
CA ASN A 73 0.57 -7.16 15.71
C ASN A 73 0.77 -8.54 15.05
N GLN A 74 1.32 -9.52 15.77
CA GLN A 74 1.45 -10.90 15.28
C GLN A 74 0.09 -11.55 15.04
N LEU A 75 -0.85 -11.42 15.97
CA LEU A 75 -2.23 -11.90 15.79
C LEU A 75 -2.92 -11.23 14.61
N LYS A 76 -2.79 -9.90 14.49
CA LYS A 76 -3.31 -9.15 13.34
C LYS A 76 -2.74 -9.67 12.03
N GLN A 77 -1.44 -9.97 11.96
CA GLN A 77 -0.84 -10.55 10.76
C GLN A 77 -1.44 -11.92 10.42
N GLN A 78 -1.63 -12.77 11.43
CA GLN A 78 -2.27 -14.07 11.23
C GLN A 78 -3.69 -13.92 10.68
N TYR A 79 -4.54 -13.10 11.30
CA TYR A 79 -5.91 -12.84 10.81
C TYR A 79 -5.92 -12.18 9.44
N THR A 80 -4.98 -11.28 9.16
CA THR A 80 -4.84 -10.71 7.81
C THR A 80 -4.59 -11.81 6.78
N MET A 81 -3.69 -12.77 7.05
CA MET A 81 -3.40 -13.86 6.12
C MET A 81 -4.62 -14.78 5.90
N GLU A 82 -5.40 -15.05 6.95
CA GLU A 82 -6.64 -15.81 6.84
C GLU A 82 -7.67 -15.10 5.94
N ILE A 83 -7.85 -13.79 6.11
CA ILE A 83 -8.76 -12.97 5.30
C ILE A 83 -8.28 -12.91 3.84
N ILE A 84 -6.99 -12.67 3.60
CA ILE A 84 -6.40 -12.65 2.26
C ILE A 84 -6.68 -13.97 1.53
N THR A 85 -6.50 -15.09 2.23
CA THR A 85 -6.73 -16.43 1.65
C THR A 85 -8.15 -16.60 1.14
N GLN A 86 -9.13 -15.97 1.78
CA GLN A 86 -10.54 -16.08 1.43
C GLN A 86 -11.01 -15.02 0.43
N LYS A 87 -10.53 -13.78 0.56
CA LYS A 87 -11.09 -12.62 -0.12
C LYS A 87 -10.23 -12.09 -1.28
N CYS A 88 -8.90 -12.28 -1.24
CA CYS A 88 -8.02 -11.74 -2.28
C CYS A 88 -8.16 -12.56 -3.57
N LYS A 89 -8.52 -11.88 -4.65
CA LYS A 89 -8.74 -12.48 -5.98
C LYS A 89 -8.23 -11.55 -7.07
N PRO A 90 -7.85 -12.11 -8.24
CA PRO A 90 -7.45 -11.31 -9.39
C PRO A 90 -8.57 -10.37 -9.86
N LEU A 91 -8.16 -9.18 -10.31
CA LEU A 91 -9.00 -8.26 -11.06
C LEU A 91 -8.42 -8.15 -12.47
N PHE A 92 -9.13 -8.63 -13.47
CA PHE A 92 -8.70 -8.67 -14.87
C PHE A 92 -8.17 -7.33 -15.37
N GLN A 93 -8.77 -6.21 -14.97
CA GLN A 93 -8.32 -4.89 -15.38
C GLN A 93 -6.92 -4.53 -14.87
N HIS A 94 -6.52 -5.00 -13.68
CA HIS A 94 -5.18 -4.79 -13.13
C HIS A 94 -4.16 -5.63 -13.89
N GLU A 95 -4.42 -6.92 -14.07
CA GLU A 95 -3.58 -7.81 -14.86
C GLU A 95 -3.40 -7.26 -16.29
N TYR A 96 -4.50 -6.87 -16.96
CA TYR A 96 -4.44 -6.25 -18.27
C TYR A 96 -3.59 -4.98 -18.28
N ALA A 97 -3.78 -4.09 -17.30
CA ALA A 97 -3.03 -2.83 -17.22
C ALA A 97 -1.53 -3.09 -17.00
N LEU A 98 -1.17 -3.91 -16.00
CA LEU A 98 0.22 -4.18 -15.67
C LEU A 98 0.94 -4.92 -16.81
N SER A 99 0.31 -5.93 -17.41
CA SER A 99 0.87 -6.66 -18.55
C SER A 99 1.13 -5.75 -19.77
N ARG A 100 0.20 -4.82 -20.05
CA ARG A 100 0.37 -3.85 -21.13
C ARG A 100 1.51 -2.87 -20.87
N LEU A 101 1.55 -2.30 -19.66
CA LEU A 101 2.60 -1.37 -19.24
C LEU A 101 3.98 -2.04 -19.26
N LYS A 102 4.05 -3.30 -18.83
CA LYS A 102 5.29 -4.09 -18.87
C LYS A 102 5.79 -4.29 -20.31
N ARG A 103 4.88 -4.64 -21.23
CA ARG A 103 5.22 -4.79 -22.68
C ARG A 103 5.66 -3.48 -23.32
N GLU A 104 5.19 -2.34 -22.81
CA GLU A 104 5.62 -1.01 -23.25
C GLU A 104 6.97 -0.57 -22.67
N GLY A 105 7.57 -1.40 -21.79
CA GLY A 105 8.91 -1.21 -21.24
C GLY A 105 8.95 -0.39 -19.96
N TYR A 106 7.80 -0.16 -19.28
CA TYR A 106 7.79 0.47 -17.97
C TYR A 106 8.29 -0.49 -16.89
N LEU A 107 9.06 0.03 -15.94
CA LEU A 107 9.35 -0.65 -14.69
C LEU A 107 8.16 -0.50 -13.76
N LEU A 108 7.74 -1.59 -13.11
CA LEU A 108 6.58 -1.61 -12.23
C LEU A 108 7.02 -1.99 -10.81
N ALA A 109 6.64 -1.19 -9.82
CA ALA A 109 6.96 -1.48 -8.43
C ALA A 109 5.75 -1.28 -7.52
N VAL A 110 5.64 -2.10 -6.48
CA VAL A 110 4.69 -1.88 -5.39
C VAL A 110 5.40 -1.31 -4.17
N CYS A 111 4.80 -0.31 -3.52
CA CYS A 111 5.34 0.41 -2.39
C CYS A 111 4.26 0.54 -1.30
N SER A 112 4.32 -0.27 -0.24
CA SER A 112 3.26 -0.33 0.79
C SER A 112 3.80 -0.22 2.21
N ASN A 113 2.99 0.36 3.11
CA ASN A 113 3.24 0.33 4.56
C ASN A 113 2.97 -1.04 5.21
N SER A 114 2.60 -2.05 4.42
CA SER A 114 2.41 -3.43 4.87
C SER A 114 3.73 -4.18 5.00
N LYS A 115 3.75 -5.31 5.73
CA LYS A 115 4.90 -6.21 5.81
C LYS A 115 5.15 -6.90 4.47
N ARG A 116 6.40 -7.15 4.13
CA ARG A 116 6.82 -7.80 2.87
C ARG A 116 6.07 -9.10 2.58
N LYS A 117 5.91 -9.96 3.59
CA LYS A 117 5.16 -11.22 3.47
C LYS A 117 3.71 -10.99 3.03
N THR A 118 3.05 -9.98 3.58
CA THR A 118 1.67 -9.62 3.23
C THR A 118 1.58 -9.13 1.79
N ILE A 119 2.52 -8.29 1.36
CA ILE A 119 2.56 -7.77 -0.01
C ILE A 119 2.73 -8.91 -1.01
N ILE A 120 3.69 -9.80 -0.78
CA ILE A 120 3.95 -10.95 -1.67
C ILE A 120 2.70 -11.81 -1.80
N GLU A 121 2.09 -12.22 -0.68
CA GLU A 121 0.89 -13.06 -0.68
C GLU A 121 -0.28 -12.41 -1.44
N MET A 122 -0.50 -11.10 -1.22
CA MET A 122 -1.55 -10.37 -1.94
C MET A 122 -1.26 -10.27 -3.44
N MET A 123 -0.01 -9.99 -3.83
CA MET A 123 0.36 -9.88 -5.25
C MET A 123 0.32 -11.23 -5.95
N GLU A 124 0.69 -12.33 -5.28
CA GLU A 124 0.54 -13.70 -5.81
C GLU A 124 -0.93 -14.04 -6.05
N ARG A 125 -1.79 -13.82 -5.05
CA ARG A 125 -3.23 -14.13 -5.17
C ARG A 125 -3.97 -13.24 -6.14
N ALA A 126 -3.51 -12.02 -6.33
CA ALA A 126 -4.04 -11.11 -7.34
C ALA A 126 -3.48 -11.38 -8.75
N GLU A 127 -2.56 -12.36 -8.90
CA GLU A 127 -1.87 -12.69 -10.17
C GLU A 127 -1.10 -11.49 -10.74
N LEU A 128 -0.54 -10.63 -9.86
CA LEU A 128 0.19 -9.43 -10.25
C LEU A 128 1.70 -9.52 -10.01
N LEU A 129 2.16 -10.51 -9.22
CA LEU A 129 3.56 -10.58 -8.79
C LEU A 129 4.55 -10.67 -9.95
N GLU A 130 4.21 -11.41 -10.99
CA GLU A 130 5.07 -11.63 -12.16
C GLU A 130 5.36 -10.34 -12.98
N TYR A 131 4.51 -9.31 -12.86
CA TYR A 131 4.69 -8.05 -13.56
C TYR A 131 5.60 -7.07 -12.82
N LEU A 132 5.88 -7.32 -11.53
CA LEU A 132 6.60 -6.39 -10.68
C LEU A 132 8.11 -6.57 -10.78
N ASP A 133 8.83 -5.47 -11.00
CA ASP A 133 10.31 -5.43 -10.95
C ASP A 133 10.83 -5.25 -9.53
N LEU A 134 10.04 -4.62 -8.65
CA LEU A 134 10.45 -4.32 -7.29
C LEU A 134 9.26 -4.31 -6.33
N ILE A 135 9.48 -4.87 -5.14
CA ILE A 135 8.58 -4.79 -3.99
C ILE A 135 9.27 -4.01 -2.89
N MET A 136 8.58 -2.98 -2.38
CA MET A 136 9.01 -2.18 -1.24
C MET A 136 7.96 -2.22 -0.14
N SER A 137 8.38 -2.57 1.05
CA SER A 137 7.58 -2.74 2.26
C SER A 137 7.97 -1.72 3.33
N ASN A 138 7.26 -1.69 4.44
CA ASN A 138 7.67 -0.92 5.62
C ASN A 138 8.97 -1.45 6.27
N GLU A 139 9.43 -2.65 5.89
CA GLU A 139 10.67 -3.25 6.39
C GLU A 139 11.90 -2.78 5.62
N ASP A 140 11.72 -2.06 4.52
CA ASP A 140 12.78 -1.52 3.67
C ASP A 140 13.13 -0.06 3.96
N VAL A 141 12.43 0.58 4.90
CA VAL A 141 12.56 2.00 5.24
C VAL A 141 12.52 2.21 6.75
N GLU A 142 13.13 3.29 7.21
CA GLU A 142 13.07 3.67 8.62
C GLU A 142 11.76 4.38 8.95
N LYS A 143 11.27 5.18 8.00
CA LYS A 143 10.06 6.00 8.16
C LYS A 143 9.01 5.63 7.12
N ALA A 144 7.88 5.11 7.61
CA ALA A 144 6.73 4.79 6.78
C ALA A 144 6.04 6.04 6.23
N LYS A 145 5.18 5.88 5.20
CA LYS A 145 4.30 6.96 4.72
C LYS A 145 3.52 7.57 5.92
N PRO A 146 3.41 8.88 6.06
CA PRO A 146 3.56 9.91 5.01
C PRO A 146 4.99 10.38 4.71
N ASN A 147 6.03 9.78 5.30
CA ASN A 147 7.40 10.08 4.90
C ASN A 147 7.65 9.58 3.46
N PRO A 148 8.32 10.36 2.59
CA PRO A 148 8.57 9.97 1.20
C PRO A 148 9.62 8.88 1.02
N GLU A 149 10.25 8.41 2.06
CA GLU A 149 11.42 7.52 2.02
C GLU A 149 11.20 6.28 1.17
N ILE A 150 10.01 5.67 1.25
CA ILE A 150 9.70 4.47 0.46
C ILE A 150 9.77 4.73 -1.05
N TYR A 151 9.24 5.86 -1.52
CA TYR A 151 9.28 6.23 -2.94
C TYR A 151 10.67 6.66 -3.36
N ILE A 152 11.36 7.47 -2.56
CA ILE A 152 12.74 7.90 -2.84
C ILE A 152 13.68 6.68 -2.91
N THR A 153 13.53 5.73 -1.98
CA THR A 153 14.34 4.50 -1.97
C THR A 153 14.02 3.61 -3.17
N THR A 154 12.74 3.52 -3.56
CA THR A 154 12.31 2.80 -4.77
C THR A 154 12.97 3.39 -6.02
N MET A 155 12.87 4.70 -6.19
CA MET A 155 13.49 5.42 -7.32
C MET A 155 14.99 5.20 -7.38
N LYS A 156 15.69 5.29 -6.24
CA LYS A 156 17.13 4.99 -6.14
C LYS A 156 17.47 3.56 -6.55
N LYS A 157 16.70 2.57 -6.08
CA LYS A 157 16.92 1.15 -6.44
C LYS A 157 16.69 0.88 -7.93
N LEU A 158 15.80 1.64 -8.56
CA LEU A 158 15.52 1.57 -10.00
C LEU A 158 16.48 2.45 -10.84
N ASN A 159 17.39 3.21 -10.21
CA ASN A 159 18.28 4.19 -10.85
C ASN A 159 17.51 5.25 -11.67
N LEU A 160 16.41 5.77 -11.11
CA LEU A 160 15.55 6.76 -11.73
C LEU A 160 15.50 8.06 -10.92
N GLN A 161 15.24 9.17 -11.64
CA GLN A 161 14.92 10.44 -11.03
C GLN A 161 13.42 10.56 -10.71
N PRO A 162 13.01 11.42 -9.77
CA PRO A 162 11.59 11.56 -9.43
C PRO A 162 10.68 11.87 -10.63
N GLU A 163 11.14 12.73 -11.55
CA GLU A 163 10.40 13.15 -12.76
C GLU A 163 10.22 12.02 -13.77
N GLU A 164 10.90 10.89 -13.59
CA GLU A 164 10.77 9.69 -14.43
C GLU A 164 9.77 8.68 -13.86
N CYS A 165 9.11 9.00 -12.73
CA CYS A 165 8.24 8.09 -12.01
C CYS A 165 6.81 8.62 -11.90
N LEU A 166 5.82 7.78 -12.21
CA LEU A 166 4.41 7.99 -11.91
C LEU A 166 4.04 7.17 -10.68
N ILE A 167 3.42 7.79 -9.67
CA ILE A 167 3.00 7.16 -8.42
C ILE A 167 1.48 7.13 -8.38
N LEU A 168 0.90 5.97 -8.08
CA LEU A 168 -0.55 5.79 -7.88
C LEU A 168 -0.83 5.64 -6.39
N GLU A 169 -1.70 6.50 -5.85
CA GLU A 169 -2.03 6.56 -4.43
C GLU A 169 -3.48 6.97 -4.19
N ASP A 170 -4.07 6.48 -3.10
CA ASP A 170 -5.47 6.69 -2.76
C ASP A 170 -5.70 7.42 -1.43
N ASN A 171 -4.80 7.28 -0.46
CA ASN A 171 -4.99 7.84 0.88
C ASN A 171 -4.09 9.06 1.15
N LYS A 172 -4.50 9.89 2.13
CA LYS A 172 -3.81 11.14 2.47
C LYS A 172 -2.33 10.98 2.82
N ASN A 173 -1.96 9.90 3.50
CA ASN A 173 -0.57 9.66 3.94
C ASN A 173 0.30 9.28 2.73
N GLY A 174 -0.21 8.40 1.87
CA GLY A 174 0.49 8.01 0.66
C GLY A 174 0.61 9.15 -0.34
N ILE A 175 -0.46 9.93 -0.54
CA ILE A 175 -0.45 11.12 -1.39
C ILE A 175 0.58 12.15 -0.89
N ALA A 176 0.65 12.38 0.43
CA ALA A 176 1.67 13.27 1.00
C ALA A 176 3.09 12.76 0.74
N ALA A 177 3.32 11.45 0.91
CA ALA A 177 4.61 10.82 0.62
C ALA A 177 4.97 10.91 -0.88
N ALA A 178 4.01 10.67 -1.77
CA ALA A 178 4.21 10.77 -3.22
C ALA A 178 4.60 12.19 -3.65
N ILE A 179 3.86 13.20 -3.18
CA ILE A 179 4.17 14.62 -3.46
C ILE A 179 5.55 14.98 -2.93
N ALA A 180 5.86 14.62 -1.68
CA ALA A 180 7.15 14.94 -1.06
C ALA A 180 8.35 14.21 -1.71
N SER A 181 8.10 13.10 -2.43
CA SER A 181 9.14 12.38 -3.17
C SER A 181 9.56 13.06 -4.48
N GLY A 182 8.74 13.99 -4.99
CA GLY A 182 8.96 14.68 -6.26
C GLY A 182 8.48 13.93 -7.50
N GLY A 183 7.92 12.73 -7.36
CA GLY A 183 7.31 11.97 -8.46
C GLY A 183 5.97 12.54 -8.92
N HIS A 184 5.55 12.17 -10.13
CA HIS A 184 4.23 12.50 -10.63
C HIS A 184 3.16 11.69 -9.90
N LEU A 185 2.07 12.32 -9.51
CA LEU A 185 0.97 11.65 -8.80
C LEU A 185 -0.23 11.41 -9.74
N LEU A 186 -0.75 10.20 -9.70
CA LEU A 186 -2.11 9.85 -10.12
C LEU A 186 -2.90 9.42 -8.88
N LYS A 187 -3.82 10.28 -8.46
CA LYS A 187 -4.71 9.96 -7.34
C LYS A 187 -5.74 8.93 -7.79
N ILE A 188 -5.93 7.91 -6.96
CA ILE A 188 -6.88 6.81 -7.14
C ILE A 188 -8.01 6.98 -6.11
N ASP A 189 -9.24 6.91 -6.52
CA ASP A 189 -10.40 6.96 -5.61
C ASP A 189 -10.87 5.53 -5.26
N THR A 190 -10.81 4.60 -6.21
CA THR A 190 -11.13 3.18 -6.01
C THR A 190 -10.16 2.27 -6.77
N VAL A 191 -10.05 1.02 -6.37
CA VAL A 191 -9.23 0.02 -7.09
C VAL A 191 -9.62 -0.11 -8.58
N TYR A 192 -10.86 0.22 -8.94
CA TYR A 192 -11.35 0.17 -10.33
C TYR A 192 -10.82 1.33 -11.20
N ASP A 193 -10.27 2.38 -10.60
CA ASP A 193 -9.62 3.48 -11.32
C ASP A 193 -8.21 3.09 -11.79
N VAL A 194 -7.64 2.02 -11.23
CA VAL A 194 -6.39 1.45 -11.69
C VAL A 194 -6.65 0.59 -12.93
N ASN A 195 -6.63 1.24 -14.07
CA ASN A 195 -6.80 0.61 -15.38
C ASN A 195 -5.87 1.24 -16.42
N TYR A 196 -5.64 0.51 -17.49
CA TYR A 196 -4.69 0.93 -18.52
C TYR A 196 -5.05 2.30 -19.14
N THR A 197 -6.34 2.58 -19.36
CA THR A 197 -6.79 3.84 -19.96
C THR A 197 -6.47 5.05 -19.09
N ASN A 198 -6.81 4.99 -17.81
CA ASN A 198 -6.56 6.08 -16.85
C ASN A 198 -5.05 6.34 -16.70
N ILE A 199 -4.25 5.28 -16.57
CA ILE A 199 -2.79 5.39 -16.48
C ILE A 199 -2.23 6.02 -17.76
N ARG A 200 -2.64 5.54 -18.94
CA ARG A 200 -2.18 6.10 -20.24
C ARG A 200 -2.57 7.57 -20.42
N THR A 201 -3.78 7.94 -20.03
CA THR A 201 -4.22 9.34 -20.08
C THR A 201 -3.31 10.22 -19.22
N LYS A 202 -2.99 9.78 -18.01
CA LYS A 202 -2.06 10.49 -17.13
C LYS A 202 -0.66 10.59 -17.74
N LEU A 203 -0.13 9.49 -18.27
CA LEU A 203 1.20 9.45 -18.91
C LEU A 203 1.31 10.38 -20.14
N GLN A 204 0.21 10.65 -20.83
CA GLN A 204 0.16 11.58 -21.95
C GLN A 204 0.06 13.05 -21.53
N SER A 205 -0.31 13.32 -20.26
CA SER A 205 -0.48 14.67 -19.72
C SER A 205 0.76 15.22 -19.02
N ILE A 206 1.85 14.42 -18.90
CA ILE A 206 3.09 14.76 -18.18
C ILE A 206 4.33 14.65 -19.04
#